data_36d92aeb33e3c9292cc8d5bc04a9733e
#
_entry.id   36d92aeb33e3c9292cc8d5bc04a9733e
#
_cell.length_a   1.000
_cell.length_b   1.000
_cell.length_c   1.000
_cell.angle_alpha   90.00
_cell.angle_beta   90.00
_cell.angle_gamma   90.00
#
_symmetry.space_group_name_H-M   'P 1'
#
loop_
_entity.id
_entity.type
_entity.pdbx_description
1 polymer ?
#
loop_
_entity_poly.entity_id
_entity_poly.type
_entity_poly.pdbx_seq_one_letter_code
_entity_poly.pdbx_strand_id
1 'polypeptide(L)'
;MTRIVAGTVGGRRIEVPRSGTRPTSERVREALFARLDHYGVLDGARVLDLCAGSGALGLEAASRGAGEVTLVDSSRGASQTCRRNIRTLGLGGVSVVTAKAAAFLAGPAGAPMDLVLLDPPYELSEEELTAILTALVRSEDPWLAPRAVVVVERSTRSPEPTWPAGLERFADKRYGETTIWFAEPA
;
A
#
# COMPACT_ATOMS: atom_id res chain seq x y z
N MET A 1 8.64 13.32 10.93
CA MET A 1 7.25 13.68 10.57
C MET A 1 7.12 13.84 9.08
N THR A 2 6.00 13.44 8.53
CA THR A 2 5.57 13.72 7.17
C THR A 2 4.13 14.24 7.21
N ARG A 3 3.53 14.54 6.07
CA ARG A 3 2.14 15.04 6.02
C ARG A 3 1.34 14.33 4.93
N ILE A 4 0.02 14.33 5.10
CA ILE A 4 -0.91 13.95 4.05
C ILE A 4 -0.89 15.05 2.98
N VAL A 5 -0.80 14.64 1.71
CA VAL A 5 -0.61 15.60 0.60
C VAL A 5 -1.92 16.27 0.23
N ALA A 6 -2.99 15.50 0.06
CA ALA A 6 -4.26 16.05 -0.43
C ALA A 6 -5.47 15.34 0.21
N GLY A 7 -6.68 15.72 -0.20
CA GLY A 7 -7.93 15.15 0.27
C GLY A 7 -8.46 15.81 1.52
N THR A 8 -9.36 15.12 2.24
CA THR A 8 -10.09 15.67 3.38
C THR A 8 -9.22 16.09 4.56
N VAL A 9 -8.05 15.47 4.72
CA VAL A 9 -7.06 15.80 5.75
C VAL A 9 -5.71 16.24 5.16
N GLY A 10 -5.72 16.73 3.93
CA GLY A 10 -4.54 17.25 3.24
C GLY A 10 -3.81 18.34 4.06
N GLY A 11 -2.50 18.31 4.06
CA GLY A 11 -1.63 19.22 4.80
C GLY A 11 -1.41 18.85 6.27
N ARG A 12 -2.18 17.94 6.83
CA ARG A 12 -2.03 17.52 8.22
C ARG A 12 -0.83 16.59 8.41
N ARG A 13 -0.12 16.78 9.49
CA ARG A 13 1.09 16.02 9.83
C ARG A 13 0.75 14.66 10.44
N ILE A 14 1.58 13.68 10.14
CA ILE A 14 1.57 12.36 10.75
C ILE A 14 2.95 11.99 11.29
N GLU A 15 2.95 11.13 12.31
CA GLU A 15 4.19 10.60 12.89
C GLU A 15 4.78 9.53 11.98
N VAL A 16 6.11 9.40 12.03
CA VAL A 16 6.87 8.34 11.37
C VAL A 16 7.51 7.47 12.47
N PRO A 17 7.57 6.14 12.31
CA PRO A 17 8.24 5.27 13.28
C PRO A 17 9.69 5.71 13.52
N ARG A 18 10.18 5.54 14.75
CA ARG A 18 11.53 5.97 15.15
C ARG A 18 12.65 5.17 14.51
N SER A 19 12.36 3.96 14.06
CA SER A 19 13.33 3.05 13.43
C SER A 19 12.69 2.32 12.25
N GLY A 20 13.48 1.99 11.25
CA GLY A 20 13.11 1.07 10.19
C GLY A 20 13.21 1.66 8.80
N THR A 21 12.21 2.19 8.21
CA THR A 21 12.17 2.47 6.78
C THR A 21 12.33 3.96 6.47
N ARG A 22 13.02 4.24 5.36
CA ARG A 22 12.97 5.56 4.72
C ARG A 22 11.54 5.78 4.19
N PRO A 23 10.79 6.74 4.71
CA PRO A 23 9.45 7.00 4.21
C PRO A 23 9.51 7.45 2.75
N THR A 24 8.55 6.98 1.94
CA THR A 24 8.31 7.52 0.60
C THR A 24 8.15 9.03 0.70
N SER A 25 8.89 9.77 -0.09
CA SER A 25 8.84 11.23 -0.03
C SER A 25 7.43 11.74 -0.35
N GLU A 26 7.07 12.89 0.21
CA GLU A 26 5.79 13.54 -0.08
C GLU A 26 5.60 13.76 -1.60
N ARG A 27 6.69 14.13 -2.29
CA ARG A 27 6.68 14.35 -3.74
C ARG A 27 6.38 13.09 -4.54
N VAL A 28 6.98 11.96 -4.17
CA VAL A 28 6.71 10.66 -4.81
C VAL A 28 5.29 10.23 -4.52
N ARG A 29 4.84 10.40 -3.29
CA ARG A 29 3.47 10.07 -2.88
C ARG A 29 2.44 10.93 -3.62
N GLU A 30 2.69 12.22 -3.78
CA GLU A 30 1.85 13.10 -4.59
C GLU A 30 1.73 12.60 -6.03
N ALA A 31 2.85 12.29 -6.67
CA ALA A 31 2.87 11.79 -8.04
C ALA A 31 2.16 10.44 -8.19
N LEU A 32 2.37 9.51 -7.25
CA LEU A 32 1.69 8.22 -7.21
C LEU A 32 0.17 8.40 -7.12
N PHE A 33 -0.29 9.19 -6.15
CA PHE A 33 -1.72 9.35 -5.93
C PHE A 33 -2.43 10.17 -7.01
N ALA A 34 -1.74 11.13 -7.65
CA ALA A 34 -2.27 11.81 -8.83
C ALA A 34 -2.54 10.80 -9.97
N ARG A 35 -1.67 9.80 -10.12
CA ARG A 35 -1.86 8.74 -11.10
C ARG A 35 -3.00 7.80 -10.71
N LEU A 36 -3.12 7.42 -9.45
CA LEU A 36 -4.23 6.60 -8.94
C LEU A 36 -5.58 7.31 -9.08
N ASP A 37 -5.63 8.62 -8.83
CA ASP A 37 -6.82 9.45 -9.11
C ASP A 37 -7.19 9.39 -10.60
N HIS A 38 -6.21 9.49 -11.48
CA HIS A 38 -6.43 9.39 -12.93
C HIS A 38 -6.96 8.02 -13.34
N TYR A 39 -6.51 6.95 -12.69
CA TYR A 39 -7.05 5.59 -12.92
C TYR A 39 -8.45 5.38 -12.33
N GLY A 40 -8.93 6.27 -11.48
CA GLY A 40 -10.25 6.19 -10.86
C GLY A 40 -10.39 5.08 -9.83
N VAL A 41 -9.30 4.72 -9.14
CA VAL A 41 -9.27 3.58 -8.21
C VAL A 41 -9.32 3.97 -6.73
N LEU A 42 -9.61 5.22 -6.40
CA LEU A 42 -9.59 5.71 -5.02
C LEU A 42 -10.99 5.92 -4.42
N ASP A 43 -11.89 6.53 -5.14
CA ASP A 43 -13.20 6.91 -4.60
C ASP A 43 -14.03 5.69 -4.21
N GLY A 44 -14.40 5.61 -2.94
CA GLY A 44 -15.13 4.48 -2.37
C GLY A 44 -14.37 3.17 -2.30
N ALA A 45 -13.07 3.16 -2.65
CA ALA A 45 -12.26 1.95 -2.79
C ALA A 45 -12.01 1.22 -1.47
N ARG A 46 -11.85 -0.10 -1.59
CA ARG A 46 -11.28 -0.96 -0.56
C ARG A 46 -9.78 -1.06 -0.80
N VAL A 47 -8.99 -0.56 0.15
CA VAL A 47 -7.54 -0.43 0.03
C VAL A 47 -6.82 -1.29 1.05
N LEU A 48 -5.80 -2.01 0.61
CA LEU A 48 -4.90 -2.78 1.47
C LEU A 48 -3.49 -2.20 1.34
N ASP A 49 -2.95 -1.70 2.44
CA ASP A 49 -1.57 -1.21 2.54
C ASP A 49 -0.74 -2.25 3.29
N LEU A 50 0.03 -3.02 2.56
CA LEU A 50 0.95 -4.02 3.09
C LEU A 50 2.31 -3.37 3.38
N CYS A 51 2.91 -3.68 4.51
CA CYS A 51 4.13 -3.01 5.00
C CYS A 51 3.91 -1.51 5.24
N ALA A 52 2.85 -1.17 5.96
CA ALA A 52 2.31 0.18 6.04
C ALA A 52 3.23 1.22 6.73
N GLY A 53 4.12 0.80 7.62
CA GLY A 53 5.04 1.71 8.34
C GLY A 53 4.30 2.75 9.17
N SER A 54 4.39 4.02 8.76
CA SER A 54 3.60 5.12 9.37
C SER A 54 2.12 5.10 8.97
N GLY A 55 1.77 4.33 7.96
CA GLY A 55 0.47 4.35 7.32
C GLY A 55 0.31 5.43 6.24
N ALA A 56 1.38 6.12 5.86
CA ALA A 56 1.31 7.27 4.96
C ALA A 56 0.59 6.98 3.64
N LEU A 57 0.81 5.83 3.01
CA LEU A 57 0.15 5.49 1.74
C LEU A 57 -1.33 5.20 1.95
N GLY A 58 -1.69 4.32 2.87
CA GLY A 58 -3.09 3.99 3.14
C GLY A 58 -3.88 5.18 3.68
N LEU A 59 -3.29 6.01 4.53
CA LEU A 59 -3.93 7.22 5.05
C LEU A 59 -4.12 8.29 3.97
N GLU A 60 -3.20 8.39 3.02
CA GLU A 60 -3.38 9.22 1.83
C GLU A 60 -4.58 8.75 1.00
N ALA A 61 -4.71 7.43 0.79
CA ALA A 61 -5.87 6.86 0.10
C ALA A 61 -7.18 7.20 0.83
N ALA A 62 -7.22 7.04 2.15
CA ALA A 62 -8.37 7.39 2.97
C ALA A 62 -8.72 8.88 2.85
N SER A 63 -7.73 9.76 2.90
CA SER A 63 -7.90 11.20 2.72
C SER A 63 -8.49 11.57 1.36
N ARG A 64 -8.20 10.80 0.35
CA ARG A 64 -8.65 11.02 -1.04
C ARG A 64 -9.94 10.29 -1.40
N GLY A 65 -10.63 9.72 -0.43
CA GLY A 65 -11.98 9.19 -0.63
C GLY A 65 -12.11 7.67 -0.61
N ALA A 66 -11.05 6.92 -0.30
CA ALA A 66 -11.18 5.48 -0.09
C ALA A 66 -12.20 5.19 1.02
N GLY A 67 -13.05 4.21 0.79
CA GLY A 67 -14.14 3.87 1.72
C GLY A 67 -13.69 3.01 2.88
N GLU A 68 -12.74 2.12 2.63
CA GLU A 68 -12.21 1.19 3.63
C GLU A 68 -10.73 0.96 3.39
N VAL A 69 -9.93 1.13 4.43
CA VAL A 69 -8.46 0.97 4.34
C VAL A 69 -7.99 0.04 5.46
N THR A 70 -7.20 -0.96 5.10
CA THR A 70 -6.54 -1.85 6.05
C THR A 70 -5.03 -1.64 5.97
N LEU A 71 -4.43 -1.25 7.09
CA LEU A 71 -2.98 -1.07 7.23
C LEU A 71 -2.39 -2.30 7.89
N VAL A 72 -1.44 -2.96 7.24
CA VAL A 72 -0.79 -4.16 7.75
C VAL A 72 0.71 -3.90 7.92
N ASP A 73 1.23 -4.15 9.11
CA ASP A 73 2.66 -4.09 9.38
C ASP A 73 3.06 -5.12 10.43
N SER A 74 4.21 -5.74 10.28
CA SER A 74 4.72 -6.73 11.24
C SER A 74 5.26 -6.11 12.52
N SER A 75 5.65 -4.84 12.48
CA SER A 75 6.19 -4.11 13.62
C SER A 75 5.07 -3.58 14.53
N ARG A 76 5.11 -3.94 15.81
CA ARG A 76 4.19 -3.36 16.81
C ARG A 76 4.33 -1.84 16.93
N GLY A 77 5.57 -1.33 16.83
CA GLY A 77 5.83 0.11 16.85
C GLY A 77 5.20 0.84 15.67
N ALA A 78 5.32 0.27 14.47
CA ALA A 78 4.68 0.81 13.28
C ALA A 78 3.15 0.78 13.42
N SER A 79 2.59 -0.33 13.86
CA SER A 79 1.14 -0.46 14.07
C SER A 79 0.61 0.55 15.10
N GLN A 80 1.34 0.79 16.17
CA GLN A 80 0.99 1.82 17.16
C GLN A 80 1.04 3.22 16.56
N THR A 81 2.06 3.51 15.73
CA THR A 81 2.17 4.77 15.01
C THR A 81 1.00 4.97 14.05
N CYS A 82 0.62 3.94 13.30
CA CYS A 82 -0.58 3.96 12.45
C CYS A 82 -1.83 4.32 13.25
N ARG A 83 -2.04 3.67 14.39
CA ARG A 83 -3.22 3.93 15.26
C ARG A 83 -3.23 5.36 15.79
N ARG A 84 -2.08 5.91 16.19
CA ARG A 84 -1.98 7.32 16.60
C ARG A 84 -2.32 8.26 15.45
N ASN A 85 -1.78 7.99 14.27
CA ASN A 85 -2.02 8.81 13.09
C ASN A 85 -3.52 8.80 12.70
N ILE A 86 -4.18 7.64 12.74
CA ILE A 86 -5.63 7.54 12.47
C ILE A 86 -6.41 8.42 13.44
N ARG A 87 -6.11 8.35 14.74
CA ARG A 87 -6.78 9.18 15.75
C ARG A 87 -6.52 10.66 15.55
N THR A 88 -5.26 11.02 15.31
CA THR A 88 -4.88 12.43 15.06
C THR A 88 -5.60 13.01 13.86
N LEU A 89 -5.75 12.23 12.79
CA LEU A 89 -6.43 12.68 11.57
C LEU A 89 -7.95 12.61 11.67
N GLY A 90 -8.48 11.83 12.59
CA GLY A 90 -9.93 11.64 12.72
C GLY A 90 -10.55 10.88 11.53
N LEU A 91 -9.78 10.02 10.87
CA LEU A 91 -10.25 9.25 9.73
C LEU A 91 -11.06 8.03 10.18
N GLY A 92 -12.26 7.86 9.60
CA GLY A 92 -13.05 6.64 9.72
C GLY A 92 -12.70 5.61 8.66
N GLY A 93 -13.15 4.35 8.85
CA GLY A 93 -12.99 3.30 7.86
C GLY A 93 -11.55 2.78 7.71
N VAL A 94 -10.65 3.12 8.62
CA VAL A 94 -9.25 2.66 8.62
C VAL A 94 -9.00 1.72 9.79
N SER A 95 -8.48 0.54 9.51
CA SER A 95 -8.10 -0.47 10.50
C SER A 95 -6.62 -0.83 10.41
N VAL A 96 -6.06 -1.35 11.51
CA VAL A 96 -4.65 -1.73 11.60
C VAL A 96 -4.55 -3.18 12.05
N VAL A 97 -3.76 -3.97 11.32
CA VAL A 97 -3.44 -5.36 11.66
C VAL A 97 -1.94 -5.50 11.84
N THR A 98 -1.51 -6.04 12.98
CA THR A 98 -0.10 -6.35 13.23
C THR A 98 0.18 -7.77 12.79
N ALA A 99 0.76 -7.92 11.60
CA ALA A 99 1.10 -9.21 11.01
C ALA A 99 2.13 -9.02 9.89
N LYS A 100 2.86 -10.08 9.57
CA LYS A 100 3.62 -10.14 8.33
C LYS A 100 2.65 -10.19 7.14
N ALA A 101 2.99 -9.54 6.03
CA ALA A 101 2.15 -9.52 4.83
C ALA A 101 1.74 -10.92 4.36
N ALA A 102 2.68 -11.85 4.27
CA ALA A 102 2.39 -13.23 3.86
C ALA A 102 1.42 -13.94 4.82
N ALA A 103 1.58 -13.76 6.14
CA ALA A 103 0.71 -14.35 7.14
C ALA A 103 -0.71 -13.76 7.07
N PHE A 104 -0.82 -12.46 6.87
CA PHE A 104 -2.11 -11.79 6.67
C PHE A 104 -2.84 -12.32 5.43
N LEU A 105 -2.13 -12.44 4.31
CA LEU A 105 -2.69 -12.92 3.05
C LEU A 105 -3.03 -14.41 3.07
N ALA A 106 -2.45 -15.20 3.97
CA ALA A 106 -2.82 -16.61 4.16
C ALA A 106 -4.21 -16.78 4.79
N GLY A 107 -4.72 -15.74 5.45
CA GLY A 107 -6.07 -15.71 6.00
C GLY A 107 -7.16 -15.49 4.96
N PRO A 108 -8.43 -15.42 5.37
CA PRO A 108 -9.54 -15.15 4.48
C PRO A 108 -9.47 -13.71 3.92
N ALA A 109 -9.75 -13.55 2.64
CA ALA A 109 -9.78 -12.23 2.01
C ALA A 109 -11.05 -11.46 2.38
N GLY A 110 -12.17 -12.14 2.50
CA GLY A 110 -13.45 -11.49 2.69
C GLY A 110 -13.90 -10.77 1.42
N ALA A 111 -14.07 -9.45 1.49
CA ALA A 111 -14.39 -8.69 0.29
C ALA A 111 -13.12 -8.32 -0.49
N PRO A 112 -13.16 -8.39 -1.83
CA PRO A 112 -12.01 -8.08 -2.66
C PRO A 112 -11.53 -6.63 -2.52
N MET A 113 -10.24 -6.42 -2.70
CA MET A 113 -9.60 -5.10 -2.67
C MET A 113 -9.55 -4.48 -4.05
N ASP A 114 -9.79 -3.18 -4.12
CA ASP A 114 -9.69 -2.39 -5.35
C ASP A 114 -8.28 -1.86 -5.58
N LEU A 115 -7.53 -1.66 -4.49
CA LEU A 115 -6.16 -1.15 -4.52
C LEU A 115 -5.33 -1.85 -3.46
N VAL A 116 -4.18 -2.37 -3.87
CA VAL A 116 -3.15 -2.89 -2.97
C VAL A 116 -1.89 -2.06 -3.12
N LEU A 117 -1.41 -1.53 -2.00
CA LEU A 117 -0.18 -0.75 -1.90
C LEU A 117 0.87 -1.61 -1.20
N LEU A 118 2.03 -1.75 -1.80
CA LEU A 118 3.12 -2.58 -1.29
C LEU A 118 4.45 -1.83 -1.40
N ASP A 119 4.88 -1.27 -0.28
CA ASP A 119 6.18 -0.62 -0.11
C ASP A 119 7.00 -1.41 0.92
N PRO A 120 7.59 -2.55 0.50
CA PRO A 120 8.27 -3.45 1.42
C PRO A 120 9.63 -2.89 1.84
N PRO A 121 10.14 -3.29 3.03
CA PRO A 121 11.48 -2.94 3.45
C PRO A 121 12.54 -3.51 2.50
N TYR A 122 13.72 -2.90 2.48
CA TYR A 122 14.82 -3.32 1.60
C TYR A 122 15.26 -4.77 1.81
N GLU A 123 15.10 -5.29 3.04
CA GLU A 123 15.47 -6.65 3.42
C GLU A 123 14.52 -7.73 2.86
N LEU A 124 13.33 -7.34 2.38
CA LEU A 124 12.42 -8.30 1.78
C LEU A 124 13.04 -8.86 0.49
N SER A 125 13.21 -10.18 0.44
CA SER A 125 13.76 -10.86 -0.74
C SER A 125 12.80 -10.85 -1.93
N GLU A 126 13.34 -11.07 -3.13
CA GLU A 126 12.50 -11.18 -4.33
C GLU A 126 11.58 -12.40 -4.26
N GLU A 127 12.02 -13.50 -3.62
CA GLU A 127 11.19 -14.68 -3.38
C GLU A 127 10.02 -14.37 -2.45
N GLU A 128 10.26 -13.62 -1.37
CA GLU A 128 9.20 -13.20 -0.45
C GLU A 128 8.21 -12.27 -1.14
N LEU A 129 8.69 -11.33 -1.96
CA LEU A 129 7.84 -10.44 -2.76
C LEU A 129 6.98 -11.25 -3.73
N THR A 130 7.57 -12.20 -4.45
CA THR A 130 6.84 -13.07 -5.38
C THR A 130 5.78 -13.90 -4.65
N ALA A 131 6.07 -14.40 -3.46
CA ALA A 131 5.11 -15.13 -2.64
C ALA A 131 3.91 -14.24 -2.23
N ILE A 132 4.16 -12.99 -1.85
CA ILE A 132 3.10 -12.01 -1.54
C ILE A 132 2.22 -11.75 -2.77
N LEU A 133 2.83 -11.48 -3.92
CA LEU A 133 2.10 -11.23 -5.17
C LEU A 133 1.28 -12.45 -5.60
N THR A 134 1.84 -13.65 -5.44
CA THR A 134 1.13 -14.90 -5.74
C THR A 134 -0.09 -15.09 -4.83
N ALA A 135 0.03 -14.76 -3.55
CA ALA A 135 -1.07 -14.86 -2.60
C ALA A 135 -2.24 -13.93 -2.95
N LEU A 136 -1.97 -12.78 -3.57
CA LEU A 136 -3.00 -11.83 -3.99
C LEU A 136 -3.91 -12.39 -5.10
N VAL A 137 -3.38 -13.25 -5.96
CA VAL A 137 -4.09 -13.81 -7.14
C VAL A 137 -4.51 -15.27 -6.97
N ARG A 138 -4.59 -15.76 -5.74
CA ARG A 138 -5.09 -17.12 -5.49
C ARG A 138 -6.50 -17.29 -6.06
N SER A 139 -6.80 -18.50 -6.55
CA SER A 139 -8.06 -18.80 -7.24
C SER A 139 -9.26 -18.87 -6.30
N GLU A 140 -9.05 -19.36 -5.08
CA GLU A 140 -10.08 -19.46 -4.06
C GLU A 140 -10.00 -18.26 -3.12
N ASP A 141 -11.14 -17.63 -2.83
CA ASP A 141 -11.25 -16.44 -1.98
C ASP A 141 -10.21 -15.36 -2.39
N PRO A 142 -10.31 -14.81 -3.61
CA PRO A 142 -9.30 -13.90 -4.16
C PRO A 142 -9.24 -12.57 -3.40
N TRP A 143 -8.02 -12.06 -3.23
CA TRP A 143 -7.80 -10.75 -2.60
C TRP A 143 -8.15 -9.57 -3.51
N LEU A 144 -8.07 -9.75 -4.84
CA LEU A 144 -8.21 -8.66 -5.80
C LEU A 144 -9.59 -8.66 -6.47
N ALA A 145 -10.19 -7.48 -6.55
CA ALA A 145 -11.32 -7.23 -7.42
C ALA A 145 -10.88 -7.33 -8.89
N PRO A 146 -11.81 -7.61 -9.85
CA PRO A 146 -11.45 -7.79 -11.26
C PRO A 146 -10.70 -6.60 -11.90
N ARG A 147 -10.93 -5.39 -11.40
CA ARG A 147 -10.29 -4.15 -11.89
C ARG A 147 -9.32 -3.54 -10.89
N ALA A 148 -8.81 -4.35 -9.98
CA ALA A 148 -7.89 -3.88 -8.94
C ALA A 148 -6.57 -3.40 -9.55
N VAL A 149 -5.95 -2.47 -8.85
CA VAL A 149 -4.57 -2.03 -9.12
C VAL A 149 -3.68 -2.47 -7.96
N VAL A 150 -2.55 -3.06 -8.30
CA VAL A 150 -1.48 -3.40 -7.36
C VAL A 150 -0.31 -2.48 -7.62
N VAL A 151 0.13 -1.76 -6.59
CA VAL A 151 1.26 -0.85 -6.64
C VAL A 151 2.41 -1.46 -5.85
N VAL A 152 3.57 -1.61 -6.48
CA VAL A 152 4.79 -2.10 -5.81
C VAL A 152 5.86 -1.03 -5.92
N GLU A 153 6.34 -0.55 -4.78
CA GLU A 153 7.45 0.39 -4.69
C GLU A 153 8.74 -0.38 -4.39
N ARG A 154 9.77 -0.15 -5.19
CA ARG A 154 11.10 -0.73 -4.99
C ARG A 154 12.18 0.29 -5.28
N SER A 155 13.40 0.03 -4.79
CA SER A 155 14.60 0.76 -5.23
C SER A 155 14.80 0.56 -6.73
N THR A 156 15.33 1.58 -7.41
CA THR A 156 15.76 1.48 -8.82
C THR A 156 16.88 0.44 -9.01
N ARG A 157 17.57 0.05 -7.94
CA ARG A 157 18.60 -1.01 -7.94
C ARG A 157 18.01 -2.40 -7.85
N SER A 158 16.75 -2.53 -7.45
CA SER A 158 16.05 -3.82 -7.42
C SER A 158 15.60 -4.20 -8.83
N PRO A 159 15.57 -5.50 -9.16
CA PRO A 159 14.99 -5.94 -10.43
C PRO A 159 13.50 -5.68 -10.48
N GLU A 160 12.91 -5.75 -11.66
CA GLU A 160 11.47 -5.81 -11.82
C GLU A 160 10.91 -6.98 -10.99
N PRO A 161 9.79 -6.79 -10.27
CA PRO A 161 9.14 -7.90 -9.59
C PRO A 161 8.82 -9.06 -10.54
N THR A 162 8.92 -10.29 -10.05
CA THR A 162 8.44 -11.45 -10.78
C THR A 162 6.93 -11.53 -10.64
N TRP A 163 6.22 -11.29 -11.73
CA TRP A 163 4.76 -11.29 -11.74
C TRP A 163 4.24 -12.72 -11.84
N PRO A 164 3.41 -13.18 -10.88
CA PRO A 164 2.81 -14.51 -10.96
C PRO A 164 1.75 -14.57 -12.07
N ALA A 165 1.43 -15.77 -12.52
CA ALA A 165 0.28 -15.97 -13.38
C ALA A 165 -0.97 -15.37 -12.72
N GLY A 166 -1.77 -14.63 -13.48
CA GLY A 166 -2.93 -13.92 -12.95
C GLY A 166 -2.70 -12.47 -12.55
N LEU A 167 -1.46 -11.99 -12.63
CA LEU A 167 -1.13 -10.59 -12.39
C LEU A 167 -0.22 -10.07 -13.51
N GLU A 168 -0.58 -8.97 -14.13
CA GLU A 168 0.12 -8.39 -15.27
C GLU A 168 0.53 -6.95 -14.99
N ARG A 169 1.82 -6.62 -15.23
CA ARG A 169 2.29 -5.24 -15.16
C ARG A 169 1.73 -4.47 -16.36
N PHE A 170 1.12 -3.30 -16.10
CA PHE A 170 0.65 -2.42 -17.16
C PHE A 170 1.40 -1.07 -17.23
N ALA A 171 2.12 -0.68 -16.17
CA ALA A 171 2.91 0.55 -16.15
C ALA A 171 4.05 0.47 -15.13
N ASP A 172 5.02 1.33 -15.31
CA ASP A 172 6.04 1.64 -14.32
C ASP A 172 6.43 3.11 -14.39
N LYS A 173 6.96 3.64 -13.28
CA LYS A 173 7.42 5.01 -13.19
C LYS A 173 8.62 5.12 -12.25
N ARG A 174 9.65 5.81 -12.70
CA ARG A 174 10.85 6.08 -11.92
C ARG A 174 10.80 7.49 -11.34
N TYR A 175 11.07 7.59 -10.03
CA TYR A 175 11.18 8.85 -9.30
C TYR A 175 12.50 8.83 -8.49
N GLY A 176 13.56 9.45 -9.00
CA GLY A 176 14.87 9.41 -8.35
C GLY A 176 15.39 7.98 -8.17
N GLU A 177 15.57 7.56 -6.93
CA GLU A 177 16.04 6.21 -6.56
C GLU A 177 14.91 5.18 -6.35
N THR A 178 13.67 5.57 -6.64
CA THR A 178 12.48 4.73 -6.47
C THR A 178 11.86 4.41 -7.82
N THR A 179 11.48 3.14 -8.02
CA THR A 179 10.62 2.71 -9.11
C THR A 179 9.29 2.23 -8.55
N ILE A 180 8.21 2.72 -9.13
CA ILE A 180 6.85 2.28 -8.81
C ILE A 180 6.33 1.44 -9.97
N TRP A 181 5.92 0.23 -9.67
CA TRP A 181 5.35 -0.73 -10.60
C TRP A 181 3.84 -0.81 -10.39
N PHE A 182 3.09 -0.81 -11.50
CA PHE A 182 1.63 -0.92 -11.50
C PHE A 182 1.23 -2.21 -12.20
N ALA A 183 0.43 -3.02 -11.55
CA ALA A 183 -0.07 -4.27 -12.10
C ALA A 183 -1.58 -4.40 -11.86
N GLU A 184 -2.20 -5.25 -12.66
CA GLU A 184 -3.63 -5.55 -12.58
C GLU A 184 -3.87 -7.05 -12.79
N PRO A 185 -5.03 -7.58 -12.37
CA PRO A 185 -5.40 -8.95 -12.69
C PRO A 185 -5.38 -9.20 -14.20
N ALA A 186 -4.72 -10.31 -14.59
CA ALA A 186 -4.58 -10.70 -15.99
C ALA A 186 -5.88 -11.26 -16.58
#